data_d24e078c07becdc88cc270a1d56ce88a
#
_entry.id   d24e078c07becdc88cc270a1d56ce88a
#
_cell.length_a   1.000
_cell.length_b   1.000
_cell.length_c   1.000
_cell.angle_alpha   90.00
_cell.angle_beta   90.00
_cell.angle_gamma   90.00
#
_symmetry.space_group_name_H-M   'P 1'
#
loop_
_entity.id
_entity.type
_entity.pdbx_description
1 polymer ?
#
loop_
_entity_poly.entity_id
_entity_poly.type
_entity_poly.pdbx_seq_one_letter_code
_entity_poly.pdbx_strand_id
1 'polypeptide(L)'
;MKQLFTALFALLMCFAMQSSYSLPQGTSPMVKLHTNKGVITLQLDAEKAPDTVKNFLEYVNSGFYSNTIFHRVINNFMVQGGGFEPGMKHKDTNAPIKNEAANGLKNDNYTVAMARTGDPHSATAQFFINIKDNGFLDYPGQDGWGYCVFGKVVEGTEVVDAIRQVKTGNSAGHQDVPLEDVIITKAEEVK
;
A
#
# COMPACT_ATOMS: atom_id res chain seq x y z
N MET A 1 -79.16 16.17 -27.95
CA MET A 1 -78.48 15.58 -29.08
C MET A 1 -77.03 16.04 -29.06
N LYS A 2 -76.20 15.58 -28.34
CA LYS A 2 -74.71 15.59 -28.42
C LYS A 2 -74.23 14.91 -27.15
N GLN A 3 -73.78 13.64 -27.28
CA GLN A 3 -73.19 12.88 -26.20
C GLN A 3 -71.78 13.35 -26.02
N LEU A 4 -71.38 13.77 -24.81
CA LEU A 4 -70.01 14.01 -24.41
C LEU A 4 -69.45 12.69 -23.88
N PHE A 5 -68.45 12.16 -24.57
CA PHE A 5 -67.58 11.07 -24.09
C PHE A 5 -66.52 11.66 -23.17
N THR A 6 -66.58 11.33 -21.89
CA THR A 6 -65.52 11.64 -20.92
C THR A 6 -64.58 10.48 -20.89
N ALA A 7 -63.37 10.64 -21.50
CA ALA A 7 -62.29 9.66 -21.43
C ALA A 7 -61.54 9.86 -20.13
N LEU A 8 -61.62 8.87 -19.22
CA LEU A 8 -60.83 8.81 -17.98
C LEU A 8 -59.46 8.26 -18.29
N PHE A 9 -58.43 9.14 -18.28
CA PHE A 9 -57.03 8.78 -18.49
C PHE A 9 -56.47 8.32 -17.15
N ALA A 10 -56.37 7.00 -16.93
CA ALA A 10 -55.71 6.42 -15.77
C ALA A 10 -54.17 6.46 -15.98
N LEU A 11 -53.52 7.40 -15.31
CA LEU A 11 -52.04 7.52 -15.29
C LEU A 11 -51.48 6.45 -14.35
N LEU A 12 -51.01 5.33 -14.92
CA LEU A 12 -50.30 4.27 -14.20
C LEU A 12 -48.86 4.73 -13.93
N MET A 13 -48.61 5.25 -12.72
CA MET A 13 -47.25 5.51 -12.26
C MET A 13 -46.56 4.18 -11.97
N CYS A 14 -45.77 3.69 -12.92
CA CYS A 14 -44.78 2.64 -12.68
C CYS A 14 -43.64 3.21 -11.82
N PHE A 15 -43.69 2.98 -10.51
CA PHE A 15 -42.59 3.22 -9.61
C PHE A 15 -41.55 2.12 -9.87
N ALA A 16 -40.60 2.39 -10.75
CA ALA A 16 -39.44 1.52 -10.92
C ALA A 16 -38.58 1.58 -9.64
N MET A 17 -38.75 0.57 -8.78
CA MET A 17 -37.78 0.31 -7.71
C MET A 17 -36.43 0.03 -8.34
N GLN A 18 -35.56 1.04 -8.38
CA GLN A 18 -34.15 0.83 -8.64
C GLN A 18 -33.55 0.11 -7.43
N SER A 19 -33.50 -1.22 -7.49
CA SER A 19 -32.67 -2.00 -6.60
C SER A 19 -31.21 -1.61 -6.85
N SER A 20 -30.68 -0.79 -5.97
CA SER A 20 -29.23 -0.55 -5.91
C SER A 20 -28.56 -1.88 -5.53
N TYR A 21 -28.13 -2.65 -6.52
CA TYR A 21 -27.21 -3.75 -6.28
C TYR A 21 -25.89 -3.11 -5.82
N SER A 22 -25.67 -3.03 -4.51
CA SER A 22 -24.32 -2.82 -4.01
C SER A 22 -23.54 -4.09 -4.36
N LEU A 23 -22.53 -3.94 -5.22
CA LEU A 23 -21.54 -4.99 -5.43
C LEU A 23 -20.98 -5.38 -4.07
N PRO A 24 -20.74 -6.68 -3.80
CA PRO A 24 -20.07 -7.06 -2.57
C PRO A 24 -18.75 -6.30 -2.50
N GLN A 25 -18.57 -5.51 -1.44
CA GLN A 25 -17.28 -4.90 -1.13
C GLN A 25 -16.29 -6.06 -1.02
N GLY A 26 -15.39 -6.17 -1.99
CA GLY A 26 -14.31 -7.14 -1.94
C GLY A 26 -13.55 -6.95 -0.63
N THR A 27 -13.35 -8.03 0.11
CA THR A 27 -12.55 -7.98 1.33
C THR A 27 -11.17 -7.43 0.97
N SER A 28 -10.75 -6.35 1.65
CA SER A 28 -9.42 -5.77 1.45
C SER A 28 -8.36 -6.87 1.61
N PRO A 29 -7.47 -7.07 0.63
CA PRO A 29 -6.44 -8.11 0.72
C PRO A 29 -5.58 -7.89 1.97
N MET A 30 -5.21 -8.98 2.62
CA MET A 30 -4.35 -8.98 3.80
C MET A 30 -3.04 -9.69 3.46
N VAL A 31 -1.91 -9.13 3.91
CA VAL A 31 -0.57 -9.72 3.72
C VAL A 31 0.16 -9.81 5.05
N LYS A 32 0.74 -10.98 5.34
CA LYS A 32 1.66 -11.17 6.46
C LYS A 32 3.10 -11.09 5.98
N LEU A 33 3.87 -10.19 6.60
CA LEU A 33 5.31 -10.12 6.49
C LEU A 33 5.93 -10.79 7.72
N HIS A 34 6.47 -11.98 7.55
CA HIS A 34 7.23 -12.67 8.58
C HIS A 34 8.64 -12.10 8.60
N THR A 35 9.08 -11.57 9.73
CA THR A 35 10.42 -11.03 9.88
C THR A 35 11.19 -11.74 10.99
N ASN A 36 12.50 -11.56 11.04
CA ASN A 36 13.30 -12.03 12.19
C ASN A 36 13.06 -11.21 13.47
N LYS A 37 12.18 -10.20 13.43
CA LYS A 37 11.75 -9.40 14.59
C LYS A 37 10.29 -9.69 15.01
N GLY A 38 9.53 -10.46 14.20
CA GLY A 38 8.13 -10.78 14.42
C GLY A 38 7.31 -10.68 13.13
N VAL A 39 5.99 -10.79 13.24
CA VAL A 39 5.06 -10.75 12.10
C VAL A 39 4.36 -9.40 12.05
N ILE A 40 4.30 -8.81 10.85
CA ILE A 40 3.55 -7.59 10.57
C ILE A 40 2.43 -7.96 9.61
N THR A 41 1.17 -7.63 9.96
CA THR A 41 0.02 -7.85 9.09
C THR A 41 -0.41 -6.52 8.46
N LEU A 42 -0.45 -6.51 7.13
CA LEU A 42 -0.87 -5.38 6.31
C LEU A 42 -2.30 -5.61 5.82
N GLN A 43 -3.14 -4.59 5.88
CA GLN A 43 -4.40 -4.49 5.15
C GLN A 43 -4.19 -3.57 3.95
N LEU A 44 -4.45 -4.08 2.74
CA LEU A 44 -4.23 -3.34 1.50
C LEU A 44 -5.53 -2.70 1.02
N ASP A 45 -5.43 -1.55 0.37
CA ASP A 45 -6.57 -0.78 -0.16
C ASP A 45 -6.60 -0.87 -1.70
N ALA A 46 -7.14 -1.98 -2.21
CA ALA A 46 -7.25 -2.22 -3.65
C ALA A 46 -8.29 -1.32 -4.35
N GLU A 47 -9.17 -0.66 -3.60
CA GLU A 47 -10.12 0.31 -4.14
C GLU A 47 -9.41 1.64 -4.48
N LYS A 48 -8.54 2.11 -3.57
CA LYS A 48 -7.84 3.39 -3.69
C LYS A 48 -6.53 3.29 -4.49
N ALA A 49 -5.87 2.14 -4.49
CA ALA A 49 -4.59 1.92 -5.15
C ALA A 49 -4.56 0.57 -5.90
N PRO A 50 -5.44 0.35 -6.91
CA PRO A 50 -5.61 -0.96 -7.54
C PRO A 50 -4.35 -1.47 -8.23
N ASP A 51 -3.64 -0.64 -9.00
CA ASP A 51 -2.42 -1.06 -9.71
C ASP A 51 -1.27 -1.29 -8.74
N THR A 52 -1.15 -0.48 -7.71
CA THR A 52 -0.13 -0.61 -6.66
C THR A 52 -0.35 -1.88 -5.84
N VAL A 53 -1.58 -2.15 -5.41
CA VAL A 53 -1.91 -3.37 -4.66
C VAL A 53 -1.69 -4.62 -5.51
N LYS A 54 -2.12 -4.60 -6.78
CA LYS A 54 -1.87 -5.70 -7.71
C LYS A 54 -0.38 -5.99 -7.85
N ASN A 55 0.44 -4.98 -8.12
CA ASN A 55 1.90 -5.10 -8.22
C ASN A 55 2.52 -5.67 -6.93
N PHE A 56 2.11 -5.15 -5.76
CA PHE A 56 2.62 -5.65 -4.48
C PHE A 56 2.26 -7.12 -4.25
N LEU A 57 1.02 -7.53 -4.54
CA LEU A 57 0.57 -8.93 -4.43
C LEU A 57 1.29 -9.85 -5.42
N GLU A 58 1.61 -9.40 -6.63
CA GLU A 58 2.43 -10.17 -7.57
C GLU A 58 3.81 -10.49 -6.99
N TYR A 59 4.48 -9.53 -6.35
CA TYR A 59 5.74 -9.75 -5.63
C TYR A 59 5.57 -10.66 -4.41
N VAL A 60 4.49 -10.53 -3.63
CA VAL A 60 4.18 -11.40 -2.50
C VAL A 60 4.00 -12.84 -2.98
N ASN A 61 3.15 -13.06 -3.99
CA ASN A 61 2.77 -14.37 -4.47
C ASN A 61 3.90 -15.09 -5.25
N SER A 62 4.82 -14.34 -5.85
CA SER A 62 6.03 -14.89 -6.46
C SER A 62 7.12 -15.26 -5.43
N GLY A 63 6.93 -14.93 -4.16
CA GLY A 63 7.94 -15.14 -3.12
C GLY A 63 9.12 -14.14 -3.18
N PHE A 64 9.00 -13.08 -3.97
CA PHE A 64 10.06 -12.10 -4.19
C PHE A 64 10.59 -11.51 -2.89
N TYR A 65 9.70 -11.19 -1.92
CA TYR A 65 10.09 -10.57 -0.66
C TYR A 65 10.81 -11.52 0.31
N SER A 66 10.80 -12.84 0.05
CA SER A 66 11.56 -13.79 0.88
C SER A 66 13.05 -13.48 0.80
N ASN A 67 13.69 -13.41 1.97
CA ASN A 67 15.09 -13.03 2.15
C ASN A 67 15.42 -11.58 1.72
N THR A 68 14.44 -10.68 1.65
CA THR A 68 14.71 -9.24 1.53
C THR A 68 14.85 -8.60 2.91
N ILE A 69 15.48 -7.42 2.96
CA ILE A 69 15.74 -6.70 4.21
C ILE A 69 15.01 -5.35 4.25
N PHE A 70 14.74 -4.87 5.44
CA PHE A 70 14.53 -3.44 5.69
C PHE A 70 15.90 -2.77 5.66
N HIS A 71 16.27 -2.24 4.50
CA HIS A 71 17.61 -1.73 4.23
C HIS A 71 17.81 -0.26 4.61
N ARG A 72 16.74 0.46 4.96
CA ARG A 72 16.83 1.85 5.43
C ARG A 72 15.83 2.08 6.54
N VAL A 73 16.32 2.48 7.70
CA VAL A 73 15.53 2.71 8.91
C VAL A 73 15.88 4.07 9.49
N ILE A 74 14.92 4.97 9.51
CA ILE A 74 15.06 6.29 10.13
C ILE A 74 14.00 6.43 11.21
N ASN A 75 14.42 6.41 12.46
CA ASN A 75 13.52 6.65 13.59
C ASN A 75 12.85 8.02 13.45
N ASN A 76 11.55 8.10 13.77
CA ASN A 76 10.68 9.26 13.55
C ASN A 76 10.47 9.67 12.08
N PHE A 77 10.64 8.72 11.14
CA PHE A 77 10.30 8.95 9.74
C PHE A 77 9.66 7.69 9.12
N MET A 78 10.45 6.66 8.75
CA MET A 78 9.93 5.45 8.10
C MET A 78 10.92 4.28 8.23
N VAL A 79 10.42 3.08 7.95
CA VAL A 79 11.23 1.88 7.74
C VAL A 79 10.98 1.39 6.31
N GLN A 80 12.04 1.28 5.48
CA GLN A 80 11.97 0.98 4.05
C GLN A 80 12.62 -0.36 3.75
N GLY A 81 11.96 -1.19 2.95
CA GLY A 81 12.42 -2.52 2.58
C GLY A 81 11.97 -2.99 1.21
N GLY A 82 12.19 -4.27 0.92
CA GLY A 82 11.67 -4.96 -0.25
C GLY A 82 12.48 -4.79 -1.55
N GLY A 83 13.72 -4.32 -1.50
CA GLY A 83 14.54 -4.14 -2.71
C GLY A 83 15.91 -4.80 -2.65
N PHE A 84 16.37 -5.17 -1.46
CA PHE A 84 17.70 -5.70 -1.23
C PHE A 84 17.65 -6.99 -0.41
N GLU A 85 18.58 -7.89 -0.68
CA GLU A 85 18.92 -9.04 0.16
C GLU A 85 20.01 -8.67 1.17
N PRO A 86 20.28 -9.52 2.18
CA PRO A 86 21.43 -9.35 3.09
C PRO A 86 22.72 -9.00 2.33
N GLY A 87 23.50 -8.10 2.92
CA GLY A 87 24.72 -7.57 2.27
C GLY A 87 24.45 -6.51 1.22
N MET A 88 23.25 -5.91 1.19
CA MET A 88 22.84 -4.84 0.26
C MET A 88 22.88 -5.24 -1.22
N LYS A 89 22.62 -6.52 -1.50
CA LYS A 89 22.52 -7.03 -2.86
C LYS A 89 21.14 -6.68 -3.42
N HIS A 90 21.11 -5.85 -4.48
CA HIS A 90 19.85 -5.46 -5.14
C HIS A 90 19.20 -6.67 -5.83
N LYS A 91 17.87 -6.79 -5.72
CA LYS A 91 17.05 -7.78 -6.45
C LYS A 91 16.52 -7.17 -7.73
N ASP A 92 16.55 -7.92 -8.82
CA ASP A 92 15.94 -7.51 -10.10
C ASP A 92 14.43 -7.43 -9.96
N THR A 93 13.85 -6.36 -10.49
CA THR A 93 12.42 -6.08 -10.36
C THR A 93 11.70 -6.10 -11.72
N ASN A 94 10.37 -6.21 -11.68
CA ASN A 94 9.51 -6.01 -12.85
C ASN A 94 9.56 -4.53 -13.30
N ALA A 95 8.91 -4.24 -14.43
CA ALA A 95 8.75 -2.86 -14.91
C ALA A 95 8.07 -1.97 -13.85
N PRO A 96 8.38 -0.67 -13.82
CA PRO A 96 7.79 0.26 -12.87
C PRO A 96 6.30 0.48 -13.15
N ILE A 97 5.57 0.93 -12.10
CA ILE A 97 4.14 1.21 -12.15
C ILE A 97 3.85 2.71 -12.08
N LYS A 98 2.66 3.09 -12.52
CA LYS A 98 2.16 4.45 -12.41
C LYS A 98 1.93 4.82 -10.94
N ASN A 99 2.27 6.06 -10.58
CA ASN A 99 2.00 6.59 -9.25
C ASN A 99 0.50 6.87 -9.05
N GLU A 100 -0.09 6.26 -8.04
CA GLU A 100 -1.49 6.45 -7.65
C GLU A 100 -1.64 7.32 -6.38
N ALA A 101 -0.64 8.14 -6.02
CA ALA A 101 -0.68 8.93 -4.77
C ALA A 101 -1.82 9.96 -4.69
N ALA A 102 -2.45 10.34 -5.83
CA ALA A 102 -3.63 11.20 -5.87
C ALA A 102 -4.92 10.50 -5.39
N ASN A 103 -4.81 9.33 -4.74
CA ASN A 103 -5.92 8.49 -4.30
C ASN A 103 -6.62 8.96 -3.01
N GLY A 104 -6.12 10.03 -2.39
CA GLY A 104 -6.67 10.63 -1.17
C GLY A 104 -6.20 9.98 0.13
N LEU A 105 -5.43 8.87 0.08
CA LEU A 105 -4.81 8.28 1.26
C LEU A 105 -3.64 9.14 1.74
N LYS A 106 -3.38 9.10 3.06
CA LYS A 106 -2.38 9.90 3.73
C LYS A 106 -1.22 9.05 4.24
N ASN A 107 -0.02 9.64 4.25
CA ASN A 107 1.17 9.04 4.84
C ASN A 107 1.15 9.19 6.38
N ASP A 108 0.07 8.70 6.98
CA ASP A 108 -0.12 8.69 8.42
C ASP A 108 0.70 7.57 9.09
N ASN A 109 0.83 7.61 10.41
CA ASN A 109 1.55 6.59 11.15
C ASN A 109 1.02 5.18 10.85
N TYR A 110 1.94 4.23 10.63
CA TYR A 110 1.69 2.82 10.26
C TYR A 110 1.02 2.59 8.89
N THR A 111 0.89 3.61 8.04
CA THR A 111 0.51 3.38 6.63
C THR A 111 1.71 2.87 5.83
N VAL A 112 1.39 2.15 4.75
CA VAL A 112 2.38 1.55 3.84
C VAL A 112 2.31 2.26 2.50
N ALA A 113 3.45 2.74 2.01
CA ALA A 113 3.55 3.46 0.75
C ALA A 113 4.68 2.93 -0.14
N MET A 114 4.57 3.15 -1.45
CA MET A 114 5.62 2.76 -2.41
C MET A 114 6.79 3.72 -2.37
N ALA A 115 7.99 3.16 -2.26
CA ALA A 115 9.23 3.91 -2.49
C ALA A 115 9.44 4.08 -4.00
N ARG A 116 10.08 5.19 -4.38
CA ARG A 116 10.39 5.54 -5.78
C ARG A 116 11.62 6.43 -5.88
N THR A 117 12.14 6.62 -7.06
CA THR A 117 13.18 7.60 -7.35
C THR A 117 12.59 9.01 -7.53
N GLY A 118 13.36 9.95 -8.06
CA GLY A 118 12.85 11.27 -8.46
C GLY A 118 11.80 11.22 -9.58
N ASP A 119 11.79 10.16 -10.40
CA ASP A 119 10.70 9.92 -11.34
C ASP A 119 9.46 9.43 -10.59
N PRO A 120 8.32 10.12 -10.68
CA PRO A 120 7.11 9.76 -9.96
C PRO A 120 6.56 8.37 -10.35
N HIS A 121 6.87 7.87 -11.55
CA HIS A 121 6.38 6.60 -12.10
C HIS A 121 7.45 5.50 -12.08
N SER A 122 8.39 5.56 -11.13
CA SER A 122 9.52 4.61 -11.02
C SER A 122 9.36 3.55 -9.92
N ALA A 123 8.23 3.52 -9.22
CA ALA A 123 7.99 2.52 -8.17
C ALA A 123 7.97 1.10 -8.75
N THR A 124 8.65 0.16 -8.09
CA THR A 124 8.68 -1.26 -8.46
C THR A 124 8.29 -2.15 -7.28
N ALA A 125 9.26 -2.67 -6.51
CA ALA A 125 9.04 -3.58 -5.39
C ALA A 125 9.21 -2.92 -4.02
N GLN A 126 10.02 -1.85 -3.92
CA GLN A 126 10.33 -1.25 -2.62
C GLN A 126 9.15 -0.50 -2.03
N PHE A 127 8.95 -0.69 -0.75
CA PHE A 127 7.92 -0.02 0.04
C PHE A 127 8.50 0.51 1.35
N PHE A 128 7.76 1.40 2.00
CA PHE A 128 8.09 1.82 3.36
C PHE A 128 6.84 1.85 4.24
N ILE A 129 7.05 1.68 5.54
CA ILE A 129 6.04 1.85 6.58
C ILE A 129 6.34 3.17 7.27
N ASN A 130 5.37 4.08 7.28
CA ASN A 130 5.45 5.32 8.02
C ASN A 130 5.43 5.04 9.52
N ILE A 131 6.29 5.69 10.30
CA ILE A 131 6.35 5.53 11.76
C ILE A 131 6.01 6.81 12.51
N LYS A 132 5.42 7.74 11.81
CA LYS A 132 4.71 8.94 12.25
C LYS A 132 3.88 9.49 11.09
N ASP A 133 3.13 10.55 11.33
CA ASP A 133 2.45 11.29 10.28
C ASP A 133 3.46 12.08 9.45
N ASN A 134 3.60 11.70 8.19
CA ASN A 134 4.52 12.27 7.22
C ASN A 134 3.77 13.05 6.13
N GLY A 135 2.89 13.97 6.50
CA GLY A 135 2.00 14.69 5.57
C GLY A 135 2.72 15.43 4.43
N PHE A 136 4.03 15.69 4.56
CA PHE A 136 4.83 16.26 3.46
C PHE A 136 5.07 15.29 2.30
N LEU A 137 4.80 13.98 2.50
CA LEU A 137 4.83 12.93 1.47
C LEU A 137 3.49 12.75 0.73
N ASP A 138 2.42 13.37 1.23
CA ASP A 138 1.09 13.27 0.62
C ASP A 138 1.05 13.97 -0.74
N TYR A 139 0.18 13.47 -1.62
CA TYR A 139 -0.11 14.20 -2.87
C TYR A 139 -0.69 15.59 -2.57
N PRO A 140 -0.21 16.64 -3.24
CA PRO A 140 0.79 16.64 -4.33
C PRO A 140 2.26 16.64 -3.84
N GLY A 141 2.51 16.62 -2.52
CA GLY A 141 3.84 16.65 -1.93
C GLY A 141 4.67 17.88 -2.28
N GLN A 142 5.97 17.79 -2.09
CA GLN A 142 6.91 18.86 -2.44
C GLN A 142 7.32 18.82 -3.92
N ASP A 143 7.16 17.68 -4.58
CA ASP A 143 7.55 17.42 -5.96
C ASP A 143 6.38 17.41 -6.96
N GLY A 144 5.17 17.72 -6.51
CA GLY A 144 3.95 17.71 -7.32
C GLY A 144 3.28 16.33 -7.43
N TRP A 145 3.85 15.28 -6.82
CA TRP A 145 3.38 13.89 -6.99
C TRP A 145 3.09 13.15 -5.70
N GLY A 146 3.92 13.32 -4.65
CA GLY A 146 3.81 12.59 -3.40
C GLY A 146 4.12 11.09 -3.54
N TYR A 147 3.85 10.33 -2.47
CA TYR A 147 4.11 8.90 -2.34
C TYR A 147 2.79 8.13 -2.17
N CYS A 148 2.58 7.10 -2.98
CA CYS A 148 1.35 6.34 -3.03
C CYS A 148 1.19 5.45 -1.80
N VAL A 149 0.32 5.84 -0.88
CA VAL A 149 -0.17 4.94 0.18
C VAL A 149 -1.11 3.93 -0.44
N PHE A 150 -0.92 2.64 -0.09
CA PHE A 150 -1.72 1.53 -0.63
C PHE A 150 -2.20 0.54 0.44
N GLY A 151 -1.94 0.83 1.71
CA GLY A 151 -2.37 -0.01 2.83
C GLY A 151 -1.90 0.51 4.17
N LYS A 152 -2.13 -0.29 5.20
CA LYS A 152 -1.72 0.02 6.58
C LYS A 152 -1.39 -1.24 7.36
N VAL A 153 -0.58 -1.11 8.39
CA VAL A 153 -0.35 -2.14 9.42
C VAL A 153 -1.60 -2.23 10.29
N VAL A 154 -2.14 -3.43 10.45
CA VAL A 154 -3.30 -3.72 11.30
C VAL A 154 -2.95 -4.61 12.48
N GLU A 155 -1.85 -5.37 12.41
CA GLU A 155 -1.29 -6.15 13.50
C GLU A 155 0.24 -6.09 13.43
N GLY A 156 0.94 -6.17 14.57
CA GLY A 156 2.40 -6.14 14.63
C GLY A 156 2.98 -4.73 14.62
N THR A 157 2.25 -3.71 15.08
CA THR A 157 2.79 -2.35 15.25
C THR A 157 3.97 -2.33 16.22
N GLU A 158 3.97 -3.18 17.25
CA GLU A 158 5.09 -3.36 18.17
C GLU A 158 6.34 -3.93 17.48
N VAL A 159 6.17 -4.74 16.42
CA VAL A 159 7.28 -5.23 15.59
C VAL A 159 7.87 -4.09 14.77
N VAL A 160 7.01 -3.25 14.17
CA VAL A 160 7.46 -2.03 13.46
C VAL A 160 8.20 -1.10 14.42
N ASP A 161 7.71 -0.94 15.67
CA ASP A 161 8.35 -0.14 16.70
C ASP A 161 9.69 -0.74 17.16
N ALA A 162 9.83 -2.04 17.18
CA ALA A 162 11.13 -2.69 17.42
C ALA A 162 12.10 -2.46 16.26
N ILE A 163 11.62 -2.51 15.00
CA ILE A 163 12.44 -2.27 13.82
C ILE A 163 12.95 -0.82 13.79
N ARG A 164 12.10 0.18 14.04
CA ARG A 164 12.52 1.60 13.99
C ARG A 164 13.61 1.96 15.04
N GLN A 165 13.81 1.12 16.04
CA GLN A 165 14.76 1.35 17.14
C GLN A 165 16.10 0.63 16.91
N VAL A 166 16.28 -0.14 15.84
CA VAL A 166 17.54 -0.81 15.56
C VAL A 166 18.65 0.22 15.33
N LYS A 167 19.87 -0.14 15.69
CA LYS A 167 21.04 0.69 15.39
C LYS A 167 21.29 0.67 13.88
N THR A 168 21.54 1.84 13.31
CA THR A 168 21.84 2.02 11.88
C THR A 168 23.23 2.60 11.66
N GLY A 169 23.73 2.44 10.44
CA GLY A 169 25.01 2.97 10.01
C GLY A 169 25.06 3.08 8.48
N ASN A 170 26.27 3.19 7.93
CA ASN A 170 26.48 3.23 6.48
C ASN A 170 26.95 1.85 5.99
N SER A 171 26.38 1.37 4.90
CA SER A 171 26.76 0.10 4.25
C SER A 171 26.58 0.21 2.74
N ALA A 172 27.55 -0.30 1.97
CA ALA A 172 27.53 -0.33 0.50
C ALA A 172 27.16 1.02 -0.17
N GLY A 173 27.56 2.16 0.42
CA GLY A 173 27.24 3.50 -0.08
C GLY A 173 25.86 4.03 0.32
N HIS A 174 25.07 3.26 1.06
CA HIS A 174 23.77 3.66 1.62
C HIS A 174 23.90 4.11 3.07
N GLN A 175 23.06 5.07 3.47
CA GLN A 175 22.94 5.56 4.84
C GLN A 175 21.73 4.92 5.54
N ASP A 176 21.70 4.99 6.87
CA ASP A 176 20.61 4.53 7.70
C ASP A 176 20.29 3.02 7.55
N VAL A 177 21.31 2.23 7.19
CA VAL A 177 21.20 0.77 7.04
C VAL A 177 21.30 0.13 8.42
N PRO A 178 20.39 -0.78 8.83
CA PRO A 178 20.52 -1.54 10.08
C PRO A 178 21.87 -2.25 10.17
N LEU A 179 22.54 -2.13 11.34
CA LEU A 179 23.84 -2.83 11.58
C LEU A 179 23.66 -4.35 11.63
N GLU A 180 22.47 -4.81 12.04
CA GLU A 180 22.04 -6.20 11.98
C GLU A 180 20.84 -6.27 11.03
N ASP A 181 20.91 -7.13 10.02
CA ASP A 181 19.87 -7.22 9.01
C ASP A 181 18.49 -7.53 9.64
N VAL A 182 17.51 -6.69 9.32
CA VAL A 182 16.09 -6.94 9.59
C VAL A 182 15.51 -7.61 8.35
N ILE A 183 15.33 -8.93 8.43
CA ILE A 183 15.03 -9.80 7.29
C ILE A 183 13.54 -10.11 7.22
N ILE A 184 12.93 -9.93 6.06
CA ILE A 184 11.63 -10.50 5.71
C ILE A 184 11.88 -11.93 5.26
N THR A 185 11.58 -12.89 6.13
CA THR A 185 11.81 -14.31 5.86
C THR A 185 10.77 -14.91 4.92
N LYS A 186 9.55 -14.35 4.93
CA LYS A 186 8.42 -14.73 4.07
C LYS A 186 7.42 -13.59 3.99
N ALA A 187 6.80 -13.41 2.83
CA ALA A 187 5.57 -12.64 2.68
C ALA A 187 4.48 -13.57 2.11
N GLU A 188 3.27 -13.47 2.63
CA GLU A 188 2.14 -14.28 2.16
C GLU A 188 0.82 -13.54 2.23
N GLU A 189 -0.03 -13.75 1.24
CA GLU A 189 -1.41 -13.28 1.24
C GLU A 189 -2.26 -14.16 2.15
N VAL A 190 -3.04 -13.52 3.03
CA VAL A 190 -3.98 -14.21 3.94
C VAL A 190 -5.26 -14.50 3.16
N LYS A 191 -5.61 -15.76 3.04
CA LYS A 191 -6.82 -16.25 2.37
C LYS A 191 -7.98 -16.40 3.35
#